data_ef97e9fe696aaf4e7288671f36711093
#
_entry.id   ef97e9fe696aaf4e7288671f36711093
#
_cell.length_a   1.000
_cell.length_b   1.000
_cell.length_c   1.000
_cell.angle_alpha   90.00
_cell.angle_beta   90.00
_cell.angle_gamma   90.00
#
_symmetry.space_group_name_H-M   'P 1'
#
loop_
_entity.id
_entity.type
_entity.pdbx_description
1 polymer ?
#
loop_
_entity_poly.entity_id
_entity_poly.type
_entity_poly.pdbx_seq_one_letter_code
_entity_poly.pdbx_strand_id
1 'polypeptide(L)'
;MSGSYNFLFHLIGFGLVSAILTANITIERKLRSETDWGKKLYIGGIMKTFGMFGPFVTVILLVTGIGNIHNLYMGAPEPWYTQGWLVAKVILFAVMATNGLVTAPMLAKKRMVLIKSLSDGSASAGTESTLKKMNTQASLFLLVQVLLLLSILFLSAFGTGKHPGMF
;
A
#
# COMPACT_ATOMS: atom_id res chain seq x y z
N MET A 1 1.84 -19.55 -19.90
CA MET A 1 2.91 -19.47 -18.87
C MET A 1 2.56 -20.46 -17.77
N SER A 2 3.52 -21.27 -17.29
CA SER A 2 3.24 -22.23 -16.23
C SER A 2 2.81 -21.49 -14.97
N GLY A 3 1.89 -22.05 -14.19
CA GLY A 3 1.36 -21.43 -12.95
C GLY A 3 2.45 -21.03 -11.96
N SER A 4 3.61 -21.72 -12.00
CA SER A 4 4.77 -21.44 -11.14
C SER A 4 5.38 -20.05 -11.37
N TYR A 5 5.52 -19.57 -12.60
CA TYR A 5 6.05 -18.23 -12.87
C TYR A 5 5.10 -17.14 -12.41
N ASN A 6 3.80 -17.32 -12.63
CA ASN A 6 2.80 -16.36 -12.21
C ASN A 6 2.78 -16.21 -10.67
N PHE A 7 2.88 -17.32 -9.96
CA PHE A 7 2.99 -17.33 -8.50
C PHE A 7 4.28 -16.63 -8.02
N LEU A 8 5.43 -16.89 -8.66
CA LEU A 8 6.69 -16.23 -8.33
C LEU A 8 6.60 -14.71 -8.50
N PHE A 9 6.06 -14.21 -9.63
CA PHE A 9 5.86 -12.79 -9.84
C PHE A 9 4.90 -12.16 -8.82
N HIS A 10 3.88 -12.92 -8.40
CA HIS A 10 2.97 -12.47 -7.34
C HIS A 10 3.68 -12.31 -5.99
N LEU A 11 4.55 -13.26 -5.62
CA LEU A 11 5.38 -13.17 -4.41
C LEU A 11 6.36 -11.99 -4.47
N ILE A 12 7.00 -11.76 -5.61
CA ILE A 12 7.88 -10.60 -5.82
C ILE A 12 7.08 -9.30 -5.65
N GLY A 13 5.91 -9.19 -6.28
CA GLY A 13 5.01 -8.03 -6.13
C GLY A 13 4.63 -7.78 -4.67
N PHE A 14 4.33 -8.84 -3.94
CA PHE A 14 4.02 -8.77 -2.51
C PHE A 14 5.23 -8.29 -1.68
N GLY A 15 6.42 -8.82 -1.95
CA GLY A 15 7.68 -8.36 -1.33
C GLY A 15 7.93 -6.87 -1.59
N LEU A 16 7.70 -6.40 -2.81
CA LEU A 16 7.86 -4.99 -3.18
C LEU A 16 6.86 -4.08 -2.44
N VAL A 17 5.59 -4.45 -2.32
CA VAL A 17 4.61 -3.69 -1.52
C VAL A 17 5.07 -3.60 -0.07
N SER A 18 5.51 -4.71 0.52
CA SER A 18 5.99 -4.74 1.90
C SER A 18 7.21 -3.83 2.10
N ALA A 19 8.16 -3.85 1.16
CA ALA A 19 9.34 -2.98 1.18
C ALA A 19 8.96 -1.50 1.06
N ILE A 20 8.08 -1.14 0.12
CA ILE A 20 7.58 0.24 -0.06
C ILE A 20 6.86 0.72 1.20
N LEU A 21 6.03 -0.12 1.82
CA LEU A 21 5.30 0.24 3.03
C LEU A 21 6.26 0.47 4.20
N THR A 22 7.25 -0.40 4.39
CA THR A 22 8.29 -0.26 5.42
C THR A 22 9.12 1.01 5.21
N ALA A 23 9.53 1.29 3.97
CA ALA A 23 10.23 2.52 3.61
C ALA A 23 9.38 3.76 3.94
N ASN A 24 8.10 3.77 3.57
CA ASN A 24 7.19 4.88 3.87
C ASN A 24 7.02 5.10 5.37
N ILE A 25 6.93 4.04 6.19
CA ILE A 25 6.85 4.16 7.66
C ILE A 25 8.13 4.79 8.21
N THR A 26 9.28 4.35 7.72
CA THR A 26 10.60 4.86 8.17
C THR A 26 10.77 6.34 7.79
N ILE A 27 10.44 6.69 6.54
CA ILE A 27 10.50 8.07 6.04
C ILE A 27 9.51 8.96 6.79
N GLU A 28 8.29 8.48 7.06
CA GLU A 28 7.28 9.21 7.84
C GLU A 28 7.77 9.52 9.26
N ARG A 29 8.40 8.56 9.94
CA ARG A 29 9.00 8.78 11.26
C ARG A 29 10.08 9.85 11.19
N LYS A 30 10.97 9.80 10.19
CA LYS A 30 12.02 10.79 9.98
C LYS A 30 11.46 12.18 9.68
N LEU A 31 10.44 12.26 8.81
CA LEU A 31 9.77 13.51 8.47
C LEU A 31 9.15 14.19 9.71
N ARG A 32 8.62 13.42 10.65
CA ARG A 32 8.03 13.93 11.88
C ARG A 32 9.05 14.40 12.89
N SER A 33 10.16 13.68 13.03
CA SER A 33 11.22 14.02 13.99
C SER A 33 12.09 15.21 13.54
N GLU A 34 12.07 15.54 12.25
CA GLU A 34 12.82 16.67 11.72
C GLU A 34 12.18 18.00 12.18
N THR A 35 13.00 19.00 12.49
CA THR A 35 12.55 20.34 12.89
C THR A 35 12.74 21.37 11.78
N ASP A 36 13.73 21.18 10.92
CA ASP A 36 14.04 22.07 9.80
C ASP A 36 13.05 21.85 8.64
N TRP A 37 12.39 22.90 8.20
CA TRP A 37 11.38 22.85 7.14
C TRP A 37 11.96 22.53 5.76
N GLY A 38 13.18 23.00 5.47
CA GLY A 38 13.88 22.69 4.22
C GLY A 38 14.23 21.19 4.13
N LYS A 39 14.71 20.62 5.25
CA LYS A 39 14.96 19.18 5.34
C LYS A 39 13.66 18.36 5.26
N LYS A 40 12.56 18.85 5.83
CA LYS A 40 11.24 18.21 5.66
C LYS A 40 10.80 18.17 4.21
N LEU A 41 11.03 19.24 3.44
CA LEU A 41 10.75 19.27 2.00
C LEU A 41 11.57 18.21 1.26
N TYR A 42 12.87 18.11 1.55
CA TYR A 42 13.74 17.11 0.95
C TYR A 42 13.27 15.68 1.26
N ILE A 43 12.98 15.38 2.53
CA ILE A 43 12.47 14.06 2.97
C ILE A 43 11.13 13.74 2.29
N GLY A 44 10.25 14.74 2.19
CA GLY A 44 8.97 14.59 1.48
C GLY A 44 9.13 14.31 -0.02
N GLY A 45 10.18 14.86 -0.64
CA GLY A 45 10.59 14.55 -2.01
C GLY A 45 10.96 13.07 -2.18
N ILE A 46 11.74 12.53 -1.26
CA ILE A 46 12.09 11.09 -1.24
C ILE A 46 10.81 10.24 -1.12
N MET A 47 9.91 10.60 -0.21
CA MET A 47 8.63 9.89 -0.03
C MET A 47 7.78 9.89 -1.30
N LYS A 48 7.75 11.00 -2.05
CA LYS A 48 7.09 11.10 -3.35
C LYS A 48 7.67 10.10 -4.34
N THR A 49 9.00 9.98 -4.41
CA THR A 49 9.69 9.04 -5.32
C THR A 49 9.29 7.60 -5.02
N PHE A 50 9.30 7.19 -3.75
CA PHE A 50 8.82 5.84 -3.37
C PHE A 50 7.33 5.64 -3.69
N GLY A 51 6.51 6.68 -3.53
CA GLY A 51 5.08 6.63 -3.86
C GLY A 51 4.81 6.38 -5.35
N MET A 52 5.71 6.79 -6.25
CA MET A 52 5.58 6.56 -7.71
C MET A 52 5.68 5.07 -8.09
N PHE A 53 6.32 4.23 -7.29
CA PHE A 53 6.38 2.80 -7.53
C PHE A 53 5.09 2.07 -7.13
N GLY A 54 4.26 2.67 -6.28
CA GLY A 54 3.01 2.07 -5.79
C GLY A 54 2.06 1.61 -6.90
N PRO A 55 1.70 2.46 -7.87
CA PRO A 55 0.84 2.07 -9.00
C PRO A 55 1.40 0.89 -9.79
N PHE A 56 2.70 0.90 -10.09
CA PHE A 56 3.35 -0.15 -10.85
C PHE A 56 3.28 -1.51 -10.13
N VAL A 57 3.60 -1.54 -8.85
CA VAL A 57 3.53 -2.77 -8.05
C VAL A 57 2.08 -3.24 -7.86
N THR A 58 1.13 -2.32 -7.75
CA THR A 58 -0.30 -2.64 -7.69
C THR A 58 -0.77 -3.34 -8.96
N VAL A 59 -0.32 -2.89 -10.15
CA VAL A 59 -0.64 -3.53 -11.43
C VAL A 59 -0.04 -4.94 -11.50
N ILE A 60 1.21 -5.12 -11.07
CA ILE A 60 1.84 -6.46 -11.01
C ILE A 60 1.00 -7.40 -10.15
N LEU A 61 0.63 -6.97 -8.94
CA LEU A 61 -0.18 -7.79 -8.04
C LEU A 61 -1.58 -8.10 -8.59
N LEU A 62 -2.21 -7.14 -9.27
CA LEU A 62 -3.52 -7.31 -9.87
C LEU A 62 -3.46 -8.36 -10.98
N VAL A 63 -2.53 -8.19 -11.94
CA VAL A 63 -2.38 -9.10 -13.09
C VAL A 63 -2.01 -10.52 -12.64
N THR A 64 -1.04 -10.62 -11.74
CA THR A 64 -0.60 -11.92 -11.24
C THR A 64 -1.64 -12.56 -10.31
N GLY A 65 -2.40 -11.76 -9.56
CA GLY A 65 -3.50 -12.22 -8.73
C GLY A 65 -4.64 -12.83 -9.56
N ILE A 66 -5.07 -12.13 -10.62
CA ILE A 66 -6.07 -12.65 -11.57
C ILE A 66 -5.56 -13.95 -12.22
N GLY A 67 -4.30 -13.96 -12.66
CA GLY A 67 -3.69 -15.16 -13.24
C GLY A 67 -3.63 -16.33 -12.25
N ASN A 68 -3.35 -16.10 -10.98
CA ASN A 68 -3.37 -17.15 -9.95
C ASN A 68 -4.79 -17.70 -9.73
N ILE A 69 -5.80 -16.82 -9.67
CA ILE A 69 -7.21 -17.25 -9.55
C ILE A 69 -7.59 -18.08 -10.77
N HIS A 70 -7.27 -17.61 -11.97
CA HIS A 70 -7.56 -18.35 -13.20
C HIS A 70 -6.92 -19.73 -13.20
N ASN A 71 -5.61 -19.83 -12.92
CA ASN A 71 -4.89 -21.09 -12.89
C ASN A 71 -5.44 -22.08 -11.83
N LEU A 72 -5.87 -21.55 -10.69
CA LEU A 72 -6.35 -22.37 -9.57
C LEU A 72 -7.76 -22.93 -9.83
N TYR A 73 -8.63 -22.15 -10.48
CA TYR A 73 -10.04 -22.48 -10.68
C TYR A 73 -10.39 -22.86 -12.12
N MET A 74 -9.41 -22.90 -13.02
CA MET A 74 -9.61 -23.37 -14.39
C MET A 74 -9.98 -24.85 -14.38
N GLY A 75 -11.24 -25.15 -14.72
CA GLY A 75 -11.78 -26.51 -14.68
C GLY A 75 -12.24 -27.01 -13.30
N ALA A 76 -12.20 -26.18 -12.28
CA ALA A 76 -12.78 -26.52 -10.97
C ALA A 76 -14.32 -26.58 -11.05
N PRO A 77 -14.97 -27.48 -10.32
CA PRO A 77 -16.43 -27.62 -10.32
C PRO A 77 -17.12 -26.40 -9.67
N GLU A 78 -16.45 -25.72 -8.76
CA GLU A 78 -16.96 -24.56 -8.07
C GLU A 78 -16.24 -23.28 -8.52
N PRO A 79 -16.99 -22.18 -8.81
CA PRO A 79 -16.38 -20.90 -9.15
C PRO A 79 -15.60 -20.30 -7.98
N TRP A 80 -14.55 -19.52 -8.26
CA TRP A 80 -13.70 -18.87 -7.24
C TRP A 80 -14.46 -17.96 -6.24
N TYR A 81 -15.55 -17.34 -6.69
CA TYR A 81 -16.35 -16.42 -5.85
C TYR A 81 -17.21 -17.13 -4.81
N THR A 82 -17.31 -18.46 -4.84
CA THR A 82 -17.92 -19.24 -3.76
C THR A 82 -16.96 -19.43 -2.58
N GLN A 83 -15.69 -19.13 -2.77
CA GLN A 83 -14.65 -19.25 -1.75
C GLN A 83 -14.56 -17.95 -0.94
N GLY A 84 -15.24 -17.92 0.22
CA GLY A 84 -15.36 -16.70 1.05
C GLY A 84 -14.01 -16.07 1.44
N TRP A 85 -12.98 -16.88 1.73
CA TRP A 85 -11.63 -16.38 2.03
C TRP A 85 -10.98 -15.65 0.84
N LEU A 86 -11.21 -16.14 -0.38
CA LEU A 86 -10.64 -15.53 -1.60
C LEU A 86 -11.37 -14.24 -1.96
N VAL A 87 -12.71 -14.23 -1.82
CA VAL A 87 -13.51 -13.00 -2.00
C VAL A 87 -13.09 -11.94 -0.99
N ALA A 88 -12.94 -12.30 0.28
CA ALA A 88 -12.45 -11.36 1.31
C ALA A 88 -11.06 -10.80 0.96
N LYS A 89 -10.14 -11.64 0.48
CA LYS A 89 -8.80 -11.23 0.04
C LYS A 89 -8.84 -10.24 -1.13
N VAL A 90 -9.70 -10.48 -2.13
CA VAL A 90 -9.89 -9.59 -3.28
C VAL A 90 -10.43 -8.24 -2.83
N ILE A 91 -11.43 -8.22 -1.93
CA ILE A 91 -11.99 -6.98 -1.38
C ILE A 91 -10.93 -6.21 -0.59
N LEU A 92 -10.18 -6.86 0.31
CA LEU A 92 -9.11 -6.22 1.08
C LEU A 92 -8.02 -5.65 0.17
N PHE A 93 -7.64 -6.37 -0.89
CA PHE A 93 -6.70 -5.87 -1.88
C PHE A 93 -7.25 -4.64 -2.62
N ALA A 94 -8.51 -4.66 -3.05
CA ALA A 94 -9.15 -3.51 -3.71
C ALA A 94 -9.16 -2.27 -2.79
N VAL A 95 -9.48 -2.43 -1.51
CA VAL A 95 -9.43 -1.35 -0.51
C VAL A 95 -8.01 -0.84 -0.35
N MET A 96 -7.04 -1.73 -0.19
CA MET A 96 -5.62 -1.38 -0.04
C MET A 96 -5.09 -0.63 -1.26
N ALA A 97 -5.41 -1.10 -2.47
CA ALA A 97 -5.01 -0.48 -3.73
C ALA A 97 -5.64 0.91 -3.90
N THR A 98 -6.94 1.05 -3.66
CA THR A 98 -7.64 2.35 -3.74
C THR A 98 -7.04 3.34 -2.74
N ASN A 99 -6.81 2.94 -1.50
CA ASN A 99 -6.14 3.78 -0.51
C ASN A 99 -4.75 4.21 -0.97
N GLY A 100 -3.94 3.30 -1.49
CA GLY A 100 -2.60 3.58 -1.97
C GLY A 100 -2.56 4.49 -3.20
N LEU A 101 -3.48 4.30 -4.14
CA LEU A 101 -3.51 5.03 -5.41
C LEU A 101 -4.19 6.40 -5.32
N VAL A 102 -5.15 6.57 -4.41
CA VAL A 102 -5.97 7.79 -4.32
C VAL A 102 -5.66 8.54 -3.03
N THR A 103 -5.84 7.91 -1.87
CA THR A 103 -5.74 8.60 -0.57
C THR A 103 -4.31 9.04 -0.26
N ALA A 104 -3.31 8.18 -0.53
CA ALA A 104 -1.91 8.48 -0.24
C ALA A 104 -1.39 9.69 -1.00
N PRO A 105 -1.52 9.80 -2.35
CA PRO A 105 -1.02 10.96 -3.08
C PRO A 105 -1.78 12.24 -2.75
N MET A 106 -3.09 12.18 -2.48
CA MET A 106 -3.87 13.33 -2.04
C MET A 106 -3.37 13.87 -0.70
N LEU A 107 -3.15 12.99 0.27
CA LEU A 107 -2.65 13.37 1.59
C LEU A 107 -1.22 13.91 1.51
N ALA A 108 -0.35 13.25 0.75
CA ALA A 108 1.03 13.69 0.53
C ALA A 108 1.08 15.09 -0.12
N LYS A 109 0.30 15.31 -1.19
CA LYS A 109 0.24 16.62 -1.88
C LYS A 109 -0.18 17.74 -0.93
N LYS A 110 -1.26 17.55 -0.16
CA LYS A 110 -1.75 18.56 0.79
C LYS A 110 -0.69 18.88 1.86
N ARG A 111 -0.04 17.85 2.43
CA ARG A 111 1.04 18.03 3.43
C ARG A 111 2.22 18.80 2.87
N MET A 112 2.67 18.46 1.65
CA MET A 112 3.82 19.12 1.02
C MET A 112 3.56 20.61 0.76
N VAL A 113 2.32 21.00 0.41
CA VAL A 113 1.94 22.41 0.27
C VAL A 113 2.11 23.15 1.60
N LEU A 114 1.64 22.57 2.72
CA LEU A 114 1.78 23.18 4.05
C LEU A 114 3.25 23.26 4.50
N ILE A 115 4.03 22.20 4.27
CA ILE A 115 5.47 22.19 4.61
C ILE A 115 6.20 23.27 3.80
N LYS A 116 5.86 23.43 2.51
CA LYS A 116 6.46 24.43 1.66
C LYS A 116 6.13 25.85 2.15
N SER A 117 4.87 26.15 2.47
CA SER A 117 4.50 27.48 2.99
C SER A 117 5.19 27.81 4.32
N LEU A 118 5.44 26.81 5.18
CA LEU A 118 6.22 26.98 6.42
C LEU A 118 7.70 27.21 6.12
N SER A 119 8.25 26.54 5.12
CA SER A 119 9.65 26.72 4.69
C SER A 119 9.90 28.09 4.08
N ASP A 120 8.94 28.58 3.28
CA ASP A 120 9.05 29.85 2.55
C ASP A 120 8.64 31.07 3.42
N GLY A 121 8.22 30.85 4.66
CA GLY A 121 7.74 31.90 5.56
C GLY A 121 6.38 32.51 5.16
N SER A 122 5.66 31.92 4.22
CA SER A 122 4.34 32.36 3.72
C SER A 122 3.16 31.70 4.46
N ALA A 123 3.43 31.00 5.55
CA ALA A 123 2.42 30.28 6.31
C ALA A 123 1.44 31.23 7.00
N SER A 124 0.15 30.94 6.91
CA SER A 124 -0.92 31.61 7.67
C SER A 124 -1.02 31.09 9.10
N ALA A 125 -1.69 31.86 9.96
CA ALA A 125 -2.02 31.40 11.31
C ALA A 125 -2.78 30.08 11.25
N GLY A 126 -2.34 29.07 12.03
CA GLY A 126 -2.95 27.75 12.07
C GLY A 126 -2.40 26.71 11.08
N THR A 127 -1.45 27.10 10.18
CA THR A 127 -0.83 26.15 9.24
C THR A 127 -0.16 24.97 9.96
N GLU A 128 0.55 25.23 11.06
CA GLU A 128 1.20 24.15 11.84
C GLU A 128 0.19 23.20 12.49
N SER A 129 -0.90 23.72 13.04
CA SER A 129 -1.96 22.89 13.63
C SER A 129 -2.63 21.99 12.58
N THR A 130 -2.86 22.54 11.39
CA THR A 130 -3.38 21.79 10.25
C THR A 130 -2.39 20.68 9.81
N LEU A 131 -1.11 21.01 9.74
CA LEU A 131 -0.06 20.03 9.41
C LEU A 131 0.00 18.92 10.48
N LYS A 132 -0.10 19.24 11.77
CA LYS A 132 -0.15 18.26 12.85
C LYS A 132 -1.33 17.29 12.70
N LYS A 133 -2.51 17.80 12.37
CA LYS A 133 -3.70 16.97 12.07
C LYS A 133 -3.47 16.05 10.89
N MET A 134 -2.89 16.58 9.81
CA MET A 134 -2.58 15.76 8.62
C MET A 134 -1.50 14.71 8.89
N ASN A 135 -0.55 14.99 9.77
CA ASN A 135 0.44 14.00 10.21
C ASN A 135 -0.23 12.85 10.95
N THR A 136 -1.22 13.13 11.81
CA THR A 136 -2.01 12.07 12.47
C THR A 136 -2.79 11.24 11.45
N GLN A 137 -3.40 11.88 10.44
CA GLN A 137 -4.09 11.17 9.36
C GLN A 137 -3.13 10.28 8.55
N ALA A 138 -1.91 10.75 8.28
CA ALA A 138 -0.90 9.95 7.58
C ALA A 138 -0.46 8.72 8.39
N SER A 139 -0.33 8.83 9.72
CA SER A 139 -0.05 7.66 10.56
C SER A 139 -1.18 6.66 10.58
N LEU A 140 -2.42 7.15 10.72
CA LEU A 140 -3.60 6.27 10.69
C LEU A 140 -3.68 5.56 9.33
N PHE A 141 -3.45 6.28 8.24
CA PHE A 141 -3.38 5.70 6.90
C PHE A 141 -2.35 4.57 6.82
N LEU A 142 -1.12 4.80 7.29
CA LEU A 142 -0.07 3.78 7.28
C LEU A 142 -0.43 2.57 8.15
N LEU A 143 -1.02 2.80 9.33
CA LEU A 143 -1.51 1.73 10.20
C LEU A 143 -2.57 0.88 9.48
N VAL A 144 -3.54 1.50 8.85
CA VAL A 144 -4.59 0.81 8.08
C VAL A 144 -3.97 -0.02 6.95
N GLN A 145 -2.99 0.52 6.22
CA GLN A 145 -2.29 -0.23 5.16
C GLN A 145 -1.54 -1.46 5.70
N VAL A 146 -0.88 -1.34 6.86
CA VAL A 146 -0.23 -2.48 7.53
C VAL A 146 -1.26 -3.55 7.91
N LEU A 147 -2.38 -3.14 8.51
CA LEU A 147 -3.43 -4.08 8.93
C LEU A 147 -4.05 -4.79 7.71
N LEU A 148 -4.32 -4.07 6.61
CA LEU A 148 -4.81 -4.66 5.37
C LEU A 148 -3.82 -5.68 4.81
N LEU A 149 -2.53 -5.33 4.76
CA LEU A 149 -1.47 -6.22 4.27
C LEU A 149 -1.38 -7.50 5.12
N LEU A 150 -1.39 -7.36 6.45
CA LEU A 150 -1.35 -8.50 7.37
C LEU A 150 -2.61 -9.37 7.25
N SER A 151 -3.78 -8.76 7.07
CA SER A 151 -5.04 -9.50 6.85
C SER A 151 -5.00 -10.31 5.54
N ILE A 152 -4.47 -9.73 4.45
CA ILE A 152 -4.28 -10.43 3.18
C ILE A 152 -3.30 -11.58 3.33
N LEU A 153 -2.19 -11.39 4.08
CA LEU A 153 -1.23 -12.44 4.40
C LEU A 153 -1.88 -13.57 5.20
N PHE A 154 -2.61 -13.21 6.25
CA PHE A 154 -3.31 -14.18 7.08
C PHE A 154 -4.27 -15.03 6.25
N LEU A 155 -5.10 -14.41 5.41
CA LEU A 155 -6.00 -15.13 4.51
C LEU A 155 -5.23 -15.96 3.47
N SER A 156 -4.03 -15.56 3.08
CA SER A 156 -3.20 -16.33 2.17
C SER A 156 -2.61 -17.58 2.83
N ALA A 157 -2.22 -17.49 4.11
CA ALA A 157 -1.62 -18.58 4.86
C ALA A 157 -2.68 -19.59 5.36
N PHE A 158 -3.82 -19.10 5.84
CA PHE A 158 -4.81 -19.94 6.52
C PHE A 158 -6.06 -20.25 5.68
N GLY A 159 -6.33 -19.44 4.63
CA GLY A 159 -7.45 -19.68 3.71
C GLY A 159 -7.23 -20.88 2.77
N THR A 160 -5.98 -21.28 2.59
CA THR A 160 -5.58 -22.35 1.64
C THR A 160 -5.83 -23.78 2.14
N GLY A 161 -6.26 -23.97 3.38
CA GLY A 161 -6.45 -25.29 4.01
C GLY A 161 -7.47 -26.24 3.32
N LYS A 162 -8.01 -25.86 2.16
CA LYS A 162 -8.90 -26.67 1.32
C LYS A 162 -8.41 -26.83 -0.13
N HIS A 163 -7.18 -26.45 -0.43
CA HIS A 163 -6.63 -26.62 -1.78
C HIS A 163 -5.84 -27.94 -1.86
N PRO A 164 -6.40 -29.00 -2.44
CA PRO A 164 -5.63 -30.18 -2.80
C PRO A 164 -4.68 -29.77 -3.94
N GLY A 165 -3.38 -29.67 -3.66
CA GLY A 165 -2.35 -29.54 -4.69
C GLY A 165 -1.42 -28.32 -4.64
N MET A 166 -1.37 -27.56 -3.55
CA MET A 166 -0.41 -26.47 -3.40
C MET A 166 0.85 -26.82 -2.57
N PHE A 167 0.99 -28.08 -2.13
CA PHE A 167 2.22 -28.60 -1.52
C PHE A 167 2.51 -30.01 -2.03
#